data_82f6485823a08b8780b8fe24cacf8257
#
_entry.id   82f6485823a08b8780b8fe24cacf8257
#
_cell.length_a   1.000
_cell.length_b   1.000
_cell.length_c   1.000
_cell.angle_alpha   90.00
_cell.angle_beta   90.00
_cell.angle_gamma   90.00
#
_symmetry.space_group_name_H-M   'P 1'
#
loop_
_entity.id
_entity.type
_entity.pdbx_description
1 polymer ?
#
loop_
_entity_poly.entity_id
_entity_poly.type
_entity_poly.pdbx_seq_one_letter_code
_entity_poly.pdbx_strand_id
1 'polypeptide(L)'
;MKKYITLIFATVITLASVSCENAQKKDTKVPSQAIEVLAPKAMYEVLLKDPSAQLVDVRTKDEFAVSHLKDAQNICVTDTDFKQKVAHLDKDKPVYVYCKKGGRSAQASKILKELGFTKIFDLQGGITNWQQQQLSTQK
;
A
#
# COMPACT_ATOMS: atom_id res chain seq x y z
N MET A 1 -90.86 5.47 -13.73
CA MET A 1 -90.71 6.21 -15.05
C MET A 1 -89.30 6.77 -15.08
N LYS A 2 -88.60 6.46 -16.15
CA LYS A 2 -87.41 7.15 -16.71
C LYS A 2 -86.18 7.29 -15.78
N LYS A 3 -85.22 6.40 -15.91
CA LYS A 3 -84.07 6.42 -16.87
C LYS A 3 -83.22 7.64 -16.71
N TYR A 4 -81.97 7.42 -16.31
CA TYR A 4 -80.81 7.86 -17.12
C TYR A 4 -79.56 7.11 -16.64
N ILE A 5 -79.06 6.31 -17.50
CA ILE A 5 -77.74 5.66 -17.47
C ILE A 5 -76.74 6.77 -17.84
N THR A 6 -75.81 6.99 -17.00
CA THR A 6 -74.61 7.76 -17.38
C THR A 6 -73.38 6.89 -17.16
N LEU A 7 -72.86 6.45 -18.30
CA LEU A 7 -71.54 5.78 -18.40
C LEU A 7 -70.45 6.79 -18.05
N ILE A 8 -69.73 6.53 -17.02
CA ILE A 8 -68.48 7.23 -16.76
C ILE A 8 -67.36 6.25 -17.09
N PHE A 9 -66.69 6.52 -18.20
CA PHE A 9 -65.45 5.91 -18.60
C PHE A 9 -64.38 6.32 -17.63
N ALA A 10 -64.02 5.45 -16.69
CA ALA A 10 -62.83 5.63 -15.87
C ALA A 10 -61.65 5.05 -16.66
N THR A 11 -60.91 5.93 -17.30
CA THR A 11 -59.62 5.62 -17.89
C THR A 11 -58.62 5.35 -16.76
N VAL A 12 -58.31 4.08 -16.57
CA VAL A 12 -57.21 3.67 -15.67
C VAL A 12 -55.89 3.98 -16.40
N ILE A 13 -55.28 5.07 -15.99
CA ILE A 13 -53.89 5.36 -16.35
C ILE A 13 -52.98 4.51 -15.44
N THR A 14 -52.51 3.41 -15.97
CA THR A 14 -51.43 2.63 -15.36
C THR A 14 -50.13 3.42 -15.50
N LEU A 15 -49.70 4.08 -14.41
CA LEU A 15 -48.33 4.57 -14.30
C LEU A 15 -47.41 3.36 -14.16
N ALA A 16 -46.74 3.02 -15.23
CA ALA A 16 -45.58 2.15 -15.19
C ALA A 16 -44.46 2.88 -14.45
N SER A 17 -44.29 2.58 -13.17
CA SER A 17 -43.11 2.95 -12.43
C SER A 17 -41.93 2.19 -12.99
N VAL A 18 -41.12 2.86 -13.81
CA VAL A 18 -39.80 2.39 -14.19
C VAL A 18 -38.95 2.48 -12.94
N SER A 19 -38.84 1.36 -12.23
CA SER A 19 -37.84 1.19 -11.19
C SER A 19 -36.48 1.16 -11.88
N CYS A 20 -35.78 2.28 -11.86
CA CYS A 20 -34.36 2.30 -12.15
C CYS A 20 -33.67 1.50 -11.05
N GLU A 21 -33.40 0.25 -11.32
CA GLU A 21 -32.50 -0.59 -10.58
C GLU A 21 -31.11 0.05 -10.68
N ASN A 22 -30.77 0.80 -9.62
CA ASN A 22 -29.46 1.37 -9.43
C ASN A 22 -28.53 0.17 -9.18
N ALA A 23 -27.98 -0.37 -10.27
CA ALA A 23 -26.91 -1.35 -10.20
C ALA A 23 -25.73 -0.64 -9.48
N GLN A 24 -25.66 -0.84 -8.17
CA GLN A 24 -24.48 -0.53 -7.41
C GLN A 24 -23.31 -1.30 -8.04
N LYS A 25 -22.58 -0.59 -8.88
CA LYS A 25 -21.27 -0.99 -9.34
C LYS A 25 -20.47 -1.25 -8.09
N LYS A 26 -20.29 -2.52 -7.76
CA LYS A 26 -19.39 -2.96 -6.72
C LYS A 26 -18.00 -2.55 -7.21
N ASP A 27 -17.56 -1.37 -6.80
CA ASP A 27 -16.19 -0.94 -6.98
C ASP A 27 -15.33 -1.97 -6.25
N THR A 28 -14.87 -2.96 -7.00
CA THR A 28 -13.71 -3.75 -6.62
C THR A 28 -12.56 -2.75 -6.60
N LYS A 29 -12.37 -2.11 -5.45
CA LYS A 29 -11.23 -1.27 -5.15
C LYS A 29 -10.01 -2.20 -5.25
N VAL A 30 -9.43 -2.27 -6.44
CA VAL A 30 -8.09 -2.82 -6.63
C VAL A 30 -7.24 -2.07 -5.62
N PRO A 31 -6.54 -2.74 -4.68
CA PRO A 31 -5.71 -2.04 -3.71
C PRO A 31 -4.76 -1.15 -4.51
N SER A 32 -4.90 0.16 -4.37
CA SER A 32 -4.01 1.07 -5.08
C SER A 32 -2.61 0.79 -4.55
N GLN A 33 -1.74 0.28 -5.42
CA GLN A 33 -0.33 0.06 -5.10
C GLN A 33 0.28 1.41 -4.73
N ALA A 34 0.32 1.70 -3.44
CA ALA A 34 0.81 2.97 -2.92
C ALA A 34 2.25 2.81 -2.45
N ILE A 35 3.10 3.76 -2.85
CA ILE A 35 4.40 4.00 -2.23
C ILE A 35 4.19 5.20 -1.30
N GLU A 36 4.40 4.98 -0.01
CA GLU A 36 4.29 6.02 1.01
C GLU A 36 5.65 6.29 1.64
N VAL A 37 5.94 7.56 1.91
CA VAL A 37 7.18 7.95 2.60
C VAL A 37 6.86 8.20 4.07
N LEU A 38 7.49 7.44 4.97
CA LEU A 38 7.29 7.56 6.39
C LEU A 38 8.45 8.29 7.08
N ALA A 39 8.11 9.21 7.98
CA ALA A 39 9.08 9.81 8.88
C ALA A 39 9.70 8.74 9.81
N PRO A 40 10.98 8.91 10.25
CA PRO A 40 11.66 7.90 11.07
C PRO A 40 10.89 7.47 12.33
N LYS A 41 10.33 8.42 13.08
CA LYS A 41 9.54 8.09 14.28
C LYS A 41 8.28 7.28 13.97
N ALA A 42 7.58 7.64 12.90
CA ALA A 42 6.38 6.90 12.50
C ALA A 42 6.73 5.46 12.08
N MET A 43 7.80 5.28 11.31
CA MET A 43 8.27 3.94 10.93
C MET A 43 8.74 3.16 12.18
N TYR A 44 9.47 3.79 13.10
CA TYR A 44 9.89 3.15 14.34
C TYR A 44 8.72 2.61 15.17
N GLU A 45 7.66 3.41 15.34
CA GLU A 45 6.47 2.99 16.08
C GLU A 45 5.76 1.79 15.44
N VAL A 46 5.70 1.75 14.12
CA VAL A 46 5.11 0.61 13.40
C VAL A 46 5.96 -0.64 13.59
N LEU A 47 7.28 -0.55 13.42
CA LEU A 47 8.20 -1.68 13.58
C LEU A 47 8.22 -2.23 15.01
N LEU A 48 8.01 -1.39 16.02
CA LEU A 48 7.88 -1.85 17.41
C LEU A 48 6.61 -2.68 17.66
N LYS A 49 5.53 -2.36 16.94
CA LYS A 49 4.23 -3.02 17.10
C LYS A 49 4.10 -4.31 16.30
N ASP A 50 4.87 -4.43 15.22
CA ASP A 50 4.85 -5.59 14.35
C ASP A 50 6.25 -6.20 14.16
N PRO A 51 6.64 -7.14 15.04
CA PRO A 51 7.92 -7.83 14.91
C PRO A 51 8.06 -8.68 13.64
N SER A 52 6.95 -8.95 12.94
CA SER A 52 6.92 -9.69 11.67
C SER A 52 6.99 -8.79 10.44
N ALA A 53 7.18 -7.47 10.62
CA ALA A 53 7.28 -6.52 9.53
C ALA A 53 8.42 -6.86 8.57
N GLN A 54 8.13 -6.80 7.28
CA GLN A 54 9.13 -7.03 6.22
C GLN A 54 9.98 -5.77 6.05
N LEU A 55 11.07 -5.66 6.80
CA LEU A 55 12.00 -4.52 6.75
C LEU A 55 13.22 -4.86 5.92
N VAL A 56 13.49 -4.07 4.88
CA VAL A 56 14.56 -4.30 3.91
C VAL A 56 15.52 -3.12 3.85
N ASP A 57 16.78 -3.39 4.15
CA ASP A 57 17.90 -2.49 3.87
C ASP A 57 18.42 -2.73 2.46
N VAL A 58 18.25 -1.75 1.59
CA VAL A 58 18.65 -1.88 0.18
C VAL A 58 20.05 -1.32 -0.11
N ARG A 59 20.85 -1.12 0.94
CA ARG A 59 22.26 -0.70 0.85
C ARG A 59 23.16 -1.89 0.55
N THR A 60 24.44 -1.59 0.33
CA THR A 60 25.46 -2.63 0.20
C THR A 60 25.65 -3.42 1.51
N LYS A 61 26.18 -4.64 1.38
CA LYS A 61 26.49 -5.50 2.52
C LYS A 61 27.45 -4.84 3.52
N ASP A 62 28.43 -4.09 3.03
CA ASP A 62 29.40 -3.40 3.88
C ASP A 62 28.75 -2.27 4.68
N GLU A 63 27.86 -1.48 4.07
CA GLU A 63 27.10 -0.45 4.77
C GLU A 63 26.19 -1.07 5.85
N PHE A 64 25.55 -2.20 5.54
CA PHE A 64 24.71 -2.94 6.47
C PHE A 64 25.48 -3.46 7.67
N ALA A 65 26.67 -4.03 7.44
CA ALA A 65 27.54 -4.57 8.50
C ALA A 65 28.02 -3.51 9.49
N VAL A 66 28.16 -2.25 9.05
CA VAL A 66 28.54 -1.14 9.93
C VAL A 66 27.44 -0.78 10.92
N SER A 67 26.22 -0.61 10.41
CA SER A 67 25.03 -0.39 11.24
C SER A 67 23.76 -0.55 10.39
N HIS A 68 22.70 -1.09 10.98
CA HIS A 68 21.41 -1.27 10.32
C HIS A 68 20.24 -1.14 11.32
N LEU A 69 19.03 -1.02 10.85
CA LEU A 69 17.84 -1.03 11.67
C LEU A 69 17.61 -2.45 12.21
N LYS A 70 17.09 -2.56 13.42
CA LYS A 70 16.79 -3.84 14.06
C LYS A 70 15.90 -4.71 13.15
N ASP A 71 16.24 -5.98 13.05
CA ASP A 71 15.52 -7.00 12.29
C ASP A 71 15.43 -6.75 10.76
N ALA A 72 16.23 -5.81 10.23
CA ALA A 72 16.29 -5.56 8.80
C ALA A 72 16.98 -6.70 8.04
N GLN A 73 16.43 -7.06 6.89
CA GLN A 73 17.07 -7.94 5.91
C GLN A 73 17.89 -7.09 4.94
N ASN A 74 19.13 -7.48 4.65
CA ASN A 74 19.92 -6.80 3.64
C ASN A 74 19.72 -7.39 2.25
N ILE A 75 19.10 -6.61 1.35
CA ILE A 75 18.92 -6.97 -0.06
C ILE A 75 19.32 -5.76 -0.91
N CYS A 76 20.54 -5.75 -1.39
CA CYS A 76 21.10 -4.59 -2.10
C CYS A 76 20.39 -4.35 -3.44
N VAL A 77 19.85 -3.14 -3.64
CA VAL A 77 19.09 -2.80 -4.85
C VAL A 77 19.95 -2.71 -6.12
N THR A 78 21.26 -2.55 -5.97
CA THR A 78 22.20 -2.51 -7.11
C THR A 78 22.67 -3.90 -7.55
N ASP A 79 22.32 -4.95 -6.79
CA ASP A 79 22.63 -6.32 -7.20
C ASP A 79 21.75 -6.74 -8.39
N THR A 80 22.32 -7.45 -9.34
CA THR A 80 21.59 -7.93 -10.53
C THR A 80 20.47 -8.90 -10.21
N ASP A 81 20.54 -9.59 -9.06
CA ASP A 81 19.59 -10.56 -8.55
C ASP A 81 18.58 -9.98 -7.53
N PHE A 82 18.53 -8.64 -7.39
CA PHE A 82 17.61 -7.97 -6.45
C PHE A 82 16.17 -8.47 -6.58
N LYS A 83 15.63 -8.53 -7.80
CA LYS A 83 14.26 -9.00 -8.06
C LYS A 83 14.01 -10.44 -7.59
N GLN A 84 15.00 -11.31 -7.74
CA GLN A 84 14.93 -12.70 -7.28
C GLN A 84 14.99 -12.77 -5.75
N LYS A 85 15.86 -11.98 -5.13
CA LYS A 85 16.04 -11.93 -3.68
C LYS A 85 14.80 -11.41 -2.94
N VAL A 86 14.05 -10.46 -3.50
CA VAL A 86 12.80 -9.97 -2.90
C VAL A 86 11.59 -10.86 -3.16
N ALA A 87 11.71 -11.88 -4.02
CA ALA A 87 10.59 -12.74 -4.41
C ALA A 87 10.02 -13.60 -3.25
N HIS A 88 10.80 -13.81 -2.17
CA HIS A 88 10.33 -14.52 -0.98
C HIS A 88 9.44 -13.68 -0.05
N LEU A 89 9.43 -12.35 -0.25
CA LEU A 89 8.60 -11.44 0.54
C LEU A 89 7.13 -11.58 0.15
N ASP A 90 6.25 -11.44 1.14
CA ASP A 90 4.81 -11.48 0.95
C ASP A 90 4.31 -10.16 0.34
N LYS A 91 3.75 -10.22 -0.87
CA LYS A 91 3.32 -9.04 -1.63
C LYS A 91 2.06 -8.38 -1.09
N ASP A 92 1.27 -9.11 -0.32
CA ASP A 92 0.02 -8.63 0.27
C ASP A 92 0.24 -7.96 1.63
N LYS A 93 1.43 -8.17 2.22
CA LYS A 93 1.84 -7.52 3.47
C LYS A 93 2.62 -6.23 3.22
N PRO A 94 2.61 -5.30 4.18
CA PRO A 94 3.46 -4.12 4.14
C PRO A 94 4.94 -4.50 4.02
N VAL A 95 5.67 -3.83 3.13
CA VAL A 95 7.13 -3.88 3.06
C VAL A 95 7.69 -2.50 3.35
N TYR A 96 8.66 -2.45 4.25
CA TYR A 96 9.36 -1.23 4.66
C TYR A 96 10.76 -1.26 4.08
N VAL A 97 11.14 -0.20 3.39
CA VAL A 97 12.45 -0.13 2.74
C VAL A 97 13.22 1.09 3.17
N TYR A 98 14.52 0.99 3.25
CA TYR A 98 15.38 2.13 3.49
C TYR A 98 16.75 1.96 2.84
N CYS A 99 17.40 3.10 2.60
CA CYS A 99 18.80 3.14 2.23
C CYS A 99 19.54 4.18 3.08
N LYS A 100 20.65 4.75 2.58
CA LYS A 100 21.41 5.76 3.32
C LYS A 100 20.67 7.09 3.46
N LYS A 101 20.10 7.63 2.33
CA LYS A 101 19.48 8.96 2.26
C LYS A 101 18.15 9.02 1.51
N GLY A 102 17.61 7.89 1.01
CA GLY A 102 16.32 7.81 0.31
C GLY A 102 16.40 7.53 -1.20
N GLY A 103 17.50 7.84 -1.90
CA GLY A 103 17.56 7.66 -3.37
C GLY A 103 17.47 6.21 -3.84
N ARG A 104 18.25 5.30 -3.25
CA ARG A 104 18.23 3.87 -3.57
C ARG A 104 16.94 3.18 -3.12
N SER A 105 16.38 3.58 -1.98
CA SER A 105 15.11 3.02 -1.49
C SER A 105 13.93 3.47 -2.35
N ALA A 106 13.93 4.69 -2.86
CA ALA A 106 12.94 5.14 -3.83
C ALA A 106 12.99 4.33 -5.15
N GLN A 107 14.21 3.95 -5.60
CA GLN A 107 14.37 3.04 -6.74
C GLN A 107 13.83 1.65 -6.42
N ALA A 108 14.20 1.09 -5.25
CA ALA A 108 13.72 -0.21 -4.80
C ALA A 108 12.19 -0.25 -4.69
N SER A 109 11.58 0.80 -4.14
CA SER A 109 10.13 0.93 -4.02
C SER A 109 9.41 0.86 -5.37
N LYS A 110 9.97 1.48 -6.42
CA LYS A 110 9.44 1.37 -7.78
C LYS A 110 9.50 -0.06 -8.31
N ILE A 111 10.63 -0.74 -8.12
CA ILE A 111 10.80 -2.14 -8.52
C ILE A 111 9.81 -3.05 -7.77
N LEU A 112 9.67 -2.87 -6.46
CA LEU A 112 8.70 -3.64 -5.66
C LEU A 112 7.27 -3.42 -6.13
N LYS A 113 6.91 -2.18 -6.47
CA LYS A 113 5.60 -1.86 -7.06
C LYS A 113 5.38 -2.60 -8.38
N GLU A 114 6.36 -2.59 -9.28
CA GLU A 114 6.31 -3.33 -10.56
C GLU A 114 6.19 -4.85 -10.35
N LEU A 115 6.75 -5.38 -9.26
CA LEU A 115 6.65 -6.79 -8.87
C LEU A 115 5.31 -7.15 -8.20
N GLY A 116 4.41 -6.18 -7.98
CA GLY A 116 3.06 -6.41 -7.46
C GLY A 116 2.90 -6.25 -5.96
N PHE A 117 3.88 -5.67 -5.25
CA PHE A 117 3.69 -5.32 -3.83
C PHE A 117 2.62 -4.25 -3.67
N THR A 118 1.68 -4.44 -2.76
CA THR A 118 0.50 -3.58 -2.60
C THR A 118 0.74 -2.41 -1.65
N LYS A 119 1.61 -2.57 -0.65
CA LYS A 119 1.87 -1.56 0.39
C LYS A 119 3.38 -1.42 0.59
N ILE A 120 3.93 -0.32 0.16
CA ILE A 120 5.39 -0.06 0.20
C ILE A 120 5.61 1.23 0.98
N PHE A 121 6.44 1.14 2.03
CA PHE A 121 6.80 2.28 2.87
C PHE A 121 8.29 2.56 2.77
N ASP A 122 8.65 3.76 2.33
CA ASP A 122 10.04 4.22 2.21
C ASP A 122 10.40 5.14 3.37
N LEU A 123 11.54 4.88 4.02
CA LEU A 123 12.02 5.68 5.13
C LEU A 123 12.52 7.04 4.67
N GLN A 124 11.88 8.10 5.11
CA GLN A 124 12.26 9.48 4.80
C GLN A 124 13.69 9.78 5.25
N GLY A 125 14.55 10.13 4.28
CA GLY A 125 15.96 10.47 4.54
C GLY A 125 16.83 9.27 4.93
N GLY A 126 16.30 8.06 4.89
CA GLY A 126 17.02 6.82 5.15
C GLY A 126 17.62 6.71 6.56
N ILE A 127 18.58 5.80 6.72
CA ILE A 127 19.23 5.56 8.02
C ILE A 127 19.96 6.81 8.55
N THR A 128 20.39 7.72 7.67
CA THR A 128 21.00 8.99 8.10
C THR A 128 20.02 9.83 8.93
N ASN A 129 18.77 10.00 8.45
CA ASN A 129 17.74 10.73 9.18
C ASN A 129 17.30 9.96 10.45
N TRP A 130 17.22 8.64 10.38
CA TRP A 130 16.95 7.78 11.53
C TRP A 130 17.94 8.02 12.67
N GLN A 131 19.24 8.02 12.37
CA GLN A 131 20.33 8.27 13.34
C GLN A 131 20.33 9.72 13.86
N GLN A 132 20.01 10.70 13.01
CA GLN A 132 19.86 12.10 13.44
C GLN A 132 18.75 12.28 14.49
N GLN A 133 17.71 11.44 14.43
CA GLN A 133 16.64 11.41 15.43
C GLN A 133 16.96 10.53 16.64
N GLN A 134 18.22 10.08 16.76
CA GLN A 134 18.72 9.27 17.89
C GLN A 134 17.99 7.94 18.07
N LEU A 135 17.41 7.40 16.99
CA LEU A 135 16.79 6.08 17.00
C LEU A 135 17.88 5.00 16.91
N SER A 136 17.65 3.89 17.63
CA SER A 136 18.63 2.81 17.76
C SER A 136 18.89 2.07 16.45
N THR A 137 20.15 1.64 16.28
CA THR A 137 20.60 0.75 15.21
C THR A 137 21.37 -0.43 15.82
N GLN A 138 21.55 -1.49 15.02
CA GLN A 138 22.37 -2.66 15.35
C GLN A 138 23.61 -2.72 14.45
N LYS A 139 24.58 -3.57 14.82
CA LYS A 139 25.73 -3.97 14.00
C LYS A 139 25.59 -5.41 13.56
#